data_1761138b82294ca7263abd95b2a9a7da
#
_entry.id   1761138b82294ca7263abd95b2a9a7da
#
_cell.length_a   1.000
_cell.length_b   1.000
_cell.length_c   1.000
_cell.angle_alpha   90.00
_cell.angle_beta   90.00
_cell.angle_gamma   90.00
#
_symmetry.space_group_name_H-M   'P 1'
#
loop_
_entity.id
_entity.type
_entity.pdbx_description
1 polymer ?
#
loop_
_entity_poly.entity_id
_entity_poly.type
_entity_poly.pdbx_seq_one_letter_code
_entity_poly.pdbx_strand_id
1 'polypeptide(L)' 'MTKETVETALEEIRPALRADGGDVELVEVTEDGVVKVKLTGACHGCPMGLQTLKMGIETHLKKMIPEVTEVLGV' A
#
# COMPACT_ATOMS: atom_id res chain seq x y z
N MET A 1 3.57 15.79 0.36
CA MET A 1 3.72 14.32 0.16
C MET A 1 4.40 14.05 -1.17
N THR A 2 5.46 13.26 -1.14
CA THR A 2 6.20 12.91 -2.33
C THR A 2 6.16 11.40 -2.54
N LYS A 3 6.49 10.98 -3.76
CA LYS A 3 6.57 9.56 -4.08
C LYS A 3 7.61 8.85 -3.20
N GLU A 4 8.73 9.50 -2.94
CA GLU A 4 9.77 8.94 -2.07
C GLU A 4 9.27 8.71 -0.64
N THR A 5 8.52 9.66 -0.11
CA THR A 5 7.96 9.54 1.24
C THR A 5 7.04 8.34 1.33
N VAL A 6 6.19 8.16 0.32
CA VAL A 6 5.27 7.02 0.27
C VAL A 6 6.03 5.72 0.10
N GLU A 7 7.06 5.70 -0.75
CA GLU A 7 7.89 4.50 -0.93
C GLU A 7 8.57 4.09 0.37
N THR A 8 9.07 5.06 1.12
CA THR A 8 9.71 4.79 2.41
C THR A 8 8.72 4.16 3.39
N ALA A 9 7.49 4.68 3.43
CA ALA A 9 6.44 4.11 4.27
C ALA A 9 6.08 2.69 3.83
N LEU A 10 6.02 2.46 2.51
CA LEU A 10 5.74 1.12 1.99
C LEU A 10 6.85 0.13 2.34
N GLU A 11 8.10 0.57 2.34
CA GLU A 11 9.23 -0.29 2.70
C GLU A 11 9.07 -0.88 4.10
N GLU A 12 8.43 -0.15 5.01
CA GLU A 12 8.22 -0.62 6.38
C GLU A 12 7.23 -1.78 6.45
N ILE A 13 6.27 -1.84 5.53
CA ILE A 13 5.26 -2.89 5.53
C ILE A 13 5.60 -4.06 4.60
N ARG A 14 6.55 -3.89 3.69
CA ARG A 14 6.96 -4.96 2.78
C ARG A 14 7.40 -6.25 3.47
N PRO A 15 8.22 -6.20 4.53
CA PRO A 15 8.63 -7.44 5.20
C PRO A 15 7.44 -8.26 5.69
N ALA A 16 6.41 -7.61 6.24
CA ALA A 16 5.21 -8.31 6.69
C ALA A 16 4.45 -8.93 5.52
N LEU A 17 4.35 -8.19 4.40
CA LEU A 17 3.68 -8.70 3.21
C LEU A 17 4.43 -9.87 2.60
N ARG A 18 5.76 -9.79 2.54
CA ARG A 18 6.59 -10.86 2.02
C ARG A 18 6.51 -12.11 2.88
N ALA A 19 6.38 -11.95 4.19
CA ALA A 19 6.20 -13.08 5.10
C ALA A 19 4.92 -13.85 4.78
N ASP A 20 3.90 -13.15 4.28
CA ASP A 20 2.63 -13.76 3.87
C ASP A 20 2.66 -14.22 2.40
N GLY A 21 3.79 -14.06 1.74
CA GLY A 21 3.94 -14.46 0.35
C GLY A 21 3.53 -13.41 -0.67
N GLY A 22 3.27 -12.17 -0.21
CA GLY A 22 2.87 -11.08 -1.08
C GLY A 22 3.91 -9.96 -1.14
N ASP A 23 3.60 -8.93 -1.89
CA ASP A 23 4.40 -7.72 -1.96
C ASP A 23 3.52 -6.57 -2.45
N VAL A 24 4.06 -5.36 -2.39
CA VAL A 24 3.36 -4.16 -2.85
C VAL A 24 4.32 -3.29 -3.65
N GLU A 25 3.82 -2.73 -4.75
CA GLU A 25 4.58 -1.78 -5.55
C GLU A 25 3.83 -0.46 -5.63
N LEU A 26 4.56 0.64 -5.52
CA LEU A 26 3.97 1.96 -5.70
C LEU A 26 3.83 2.24 -7.18
N VAL A 27 2.62 2.56 -7.61
CA VAL A 27 2.32 2.88 -9.01
C VAL A 27 2.30 4.39 -9.21
N GLU A 28 1.54 5.09 -8.37
CA GLU A 28 1.40 6.53 -8.52
C GLU A 28 0.97 7.17 -7.21
N VAL A 29 1.33 8.43 -7.04
CA VAL A 29 0.86 9.26 -5.95
C VAL A 29 0.29 10.54 -6.55
N THR A 30 -0.96 10.84 -6.26
CA THR A 30 -1.60 12.04 -6.79
C THR A 30 -1.50 13.20 -5.81
N GLU A 31 -1.73 14.40 -6.31
CA GLU A 31 -1.71 15.60 -5.49
C GLU A 31 -2.85 15.63 -4.47
N ASP A 32 -3.91 14.89 -4.73
CA ASP A 32 -5.07 14.79 -3.84
C ASP A 32 -4.83 13.88 -2.64
N GLY A 33 -3.67 13.25 -2.58
CA GLY A 33 -3.35 12.34 -1.50
C GLY A 33 -3.74 10.90 -1.79
N VAL A 34 -4.10 10.58 -3.03
CA VAL A 34 -4.44 9.21 -3.42
C VAL A 34 -3.15 8.47 -3.77
N VAL A 35 -2.96 7.33 -3.15
CA VAL A 35 -1.81 6.46 -3.40
C VAL A 35 -2.29 5.24 -4.17
N LYS A 36 -1.73 5.03 -5.35
CA LYS A 36 -2.05 3.86 -6.16
C LYS A 36 -0.95 2.83 -6.01
N VAL A 37 -1.33 1.64 -5.61
CA VAL A 37 -0.39 0.55 -5.38
C VAL A 37 -0.84 -0.70 -6.12
N LYS A 38 0.11 -1.57 -6.41
CA LYS A 38 -0.18 -2.86 -7.02
C LYS A 38 0.25 -3.94 -6.03
N LEU A 39 -0.70 -4.77 -5.64
CA LEU A 39 -0.43 -5.90 -4.78
C LEU A 39 -0.08 -7.11 -5.64
N THR A 40 0.98 -7.82 -5.25
CA THR A 40 1.45 -9.00 -5.98
C THR A 40 1.67 -10.16 -5.01
N GLY A 41 1.83 -11.34 -5.55
CA GLY A 41 2.17 -12.52 -4.75
C GLY A 41 0.96 -13.38 -4.42
N ALA A 42 1.05 -14.12 -3.30
CA ALA A 42 0.08 -15.14 -2.94
C ALA A 42 -1.32 -14.62 -2.67
N CYS A 43 -1.44 -13.35 -2.35
CA CYS A 43 -2.75 -12.73 -2.12
C CYS A 43 -3.48 -12.38 -3.41
N HIS A 44 -2.82 -12.52 -4.53
CA HIS A 44 -3.42 -12.25 -5.83
C HIS A 44 -4.48 -13.29 -6.14
N GLY A 45 -5.70 -12.86 -6.32
CA GLY A 45 -6.81 -13.78 -6.57
C GLY A 45 -7.63 -14.14 -5.34
N CYS A 46 -7.26 -13.62 -4.17
CA CYS A 46 -8.04 -13.79 -2.95
C CYS A 46 -8.70 -12.47 -2.59
N PRO A 47 -9.96 -12.23 -2.95
CA PRO A 47 -10.60 -10.92 -2.76
C PRO A 47 -10.58 -10.41 -1.33
N MET A 48 -10.84 -11.29 -0.37
CA MET A 48 -10.85 -10.91 1.04
C MET A 48 -9.45 -10.58 1.54
N GLY A 49 -8.46 -11.35 1.11
CA GLY A 49 -7.07 -11.09 1.45
C GLY A 49 -6.58 -9.75 0.92
N LEU A 50 -6.96 -9.44 -0.32
CA LEU A 50 -6.61 -8.17 -0.93
C LEU A 50 -7.23 -6.99 -0.20
N GLN A 51 -8.49 -7.10 0.21
CA GLN A 51 -9.15 -6.04 0.97
C GLN A 51 -8.48 -5.82 2.32
N THR A 52 -8.16 -6.89 3.03
CA THR A 52 -7.51 -6.80 4.33
C THR A 52 -6.13 -6.14 4.19
N LEU A 53 -5.36 -6.54 3.19
CA LEU A 53 -4.05 -5.95 2.95
C LEU A 53 -4.16 -4.49 2.57
N LYS A 54 -5.11 -4.15 1.71
CA LYS A 54 -5.34 -2.77 1.30
C LYS A 54 -5.70 -1.89 2.49
N MET A 55 -6.57 -2.36 3.37
CA MET A 55 -6.95 -1.61 4.57
C MET A 55 -5.77 -1.43 5.52
N GLY A 56 -4.95 -2.46 5.68
CA GLY A 56 -3.75 -2.37 6.49
C GLY A 56 -2.75 -1.37 5.94
N ILE A 57 -2.53 -1.40 4.64
CA ILE A 57 -1.65 -0.47 3.95
C ILE A 57 -2.18 0.96 4.08
N GLU A 58 -3.46 1.15 3.84
CA GLU A 58 -4.09 2.47 3.95
C GLU A 58 -3.96 3.04 5.36
N THR A 59 -4.26 2.22 6.37
CA THR A 59 -4.15 2.64 7.75
C THR A 59 -2.71 3.01 8.10
N HIS A 60 -1.76 2.20 7.68
CA HIS A 60 -0.35 2.46 7.93
C HIS A 60 0.11 3.76 7.25
N LEU A 61 -0.25 3.93 5.97
CA LEU A 61 0.14 5.12 5.23
C LEU A 61 -0.50 6.38 5.79
N LYS A 62 -1.77 6.32 6.17
CA LYS A 62 -2.44 7.46 6.79
C LYS A 62 -1.82 7.85 8.12
N LYS A 63 -1.35 6.87 8.86
CA LYS A 63 -0.71 7.09 10.15
C LYS A 63 0.68 7.71 9.97
N MET A 64 1.44 7.23 9.00
CA MET A 64 2.77 7.73 8.69
C MET A 64 2.74 9.05 7.95
N ILE A 65 1.78 9.19 7.04
CA ILE A 65 1.65 10.36 6.17
C ILE A 65 0.20 10.86 6.25
N PRO A 66 -0.08 11.84 7.12
CA PRO A 66 -1.46 12.35 7.29
C PRO A 66 -2.08 12.89 6.00
N GLU A 67 -1.26 13.26 5.01
CA GLU A 67 -1.74 13.76 3.73
C GLU A 67 -2.41 12.70 2.86
N VAL A 68 -2.18 11.42 3.16
CA VAL A 68 -2.80 10.34 2.41
C VAL A 68 -4.29 10.30 2.72
N THR A 69 -5.11 10.40 1.67
CA THR A 69 -6.57 10.37 1.80
C THR A 69 -7.13 9.00 1.44
N GLU A 70 -6.51 8.31 0.50
CA GLU A 70 -6.99 7.02 0.04
C GLU A 70 -5.85 6.21 -0.56
N VAL A 71 -5.98 4.90 -0.49
CA VAL A 71 -5.06 3.96 -1.15
C VAL A 71 -5.90 3.08 -2.09
N LEU A 72 -5.50 3.04 -3.35
CA LEU A 72 -6.17 2.23 -4.37
C LEU A 72 -5.28 1.10 -4.84
N GLY A 73 -5.87 -0.07 -4.97
CA GLY A 73 -5.21 -1.20 -5.61
C GLY A 73 -5.46 -1.16 -7.11
N VAL A 74 -4.42 -1.29 -7.89
CA VAL A 74 -4.53 -1.30 -9.36
C VAL A 74 -3.95 -2.57 -9.95
#